data_cc2b0dd56009935abbef5ca2f94891d7
#
_entry.id   cc2b0dd56009935abbef5ca2f94891d7
#
_cell.length_a   1.000
_cell.length_b   1.000
_cell.length_c   1.000
_cell.angle_alpha   90.00
_cell.angle_beta   90.00
_cell.angle_gamma   90.00
#
_symmetry.space_group_name_H-M   'P 1'
#
loop_
_entity.id
_entity.type
_entity.pdbx_description
1 polymer ?
#
loop_
_entity_poly.entity_id
_entity_poly.type
_entity_poly.pdbx_seq_one_letter_code
_entity_poly.pdbx_strand_id
1 'polypeptide(L)'
;PITLELAATALNEAVSEEINPFFRPLITAIFAEAEPGDAERAERLIQSGSRLRSGAFITRYREAFLIVLSQDEKSDSGFSAQLMDVLTSCGLTDRVVSMGISGIHEKSAFDRTVREAFWTWKTAKIEKENVKFYKDLGIYKLIISHINSESTSEYMNDYLLPLFEEEGREGELLKTAAEYVLAGGDIGKTAERLFCHKNTIRYRISKLQEKLDPEADEKAFFLNLSAAIKIYLLLNEKK
;
A
#
# COMPACT_ATOMS: atom_id res chain seq x y z
N PRO A 1 -9.11 -0.06 -12.19
CA PRO A 1 -8.40 1.22 -12.04
C PRO A 1 -9.35 2.40 -11.88
N ILE A 2 -10.39 2.51 -12.71
CA ILE A 2 -11.41 3.58 -12.74
C ILE A 2 -12.18 3.73 -11.42
N THR A 3 -12.36 2.65 -10.65
CA THR A 3 -13.11 2.65 -9.39
C THR A 3 -12.40 3.35 -8.23
N LEU A 4 -11.09 3.49 -8.26
CA LEU A 4 -10.31 4.16 -7.20
C LEU A 4 -10.31 5.68 -7.40
N GLU A 5 -10.18 6.14 -8.64
CA GLU A 5 -10.34 7.57 -8.98
C GLU A 5 -11.77 8.04 -8.74
N LEU A 6 -12.77 7.24 -9.12
CA LEU A 6 -14.18 7.58 -8.88
C LEU A 6 -14.55 7.53 -7.39
N ALA A 7 -14.03 6.58 -6.61
CA ALA A 7 -14.28 6.54 -5.16
C ALA A 7 -13.50 7.63 -4.42
N ALA A 8 -12.27 7.93 -4.83
CA ALA A 8 -11.51 9.06 -4.31
C ALA A 8 -12.18 10.38 -4.72
N THR A 9 -12.64 10.53 -5.96
CA THR A 9 -13.31 11.73 -6.45
C THR A 9 -14.67 11.92 -5.79
N ALA A 10 -15.48 10.87 -5.64
CA ALA A 10 -16.77 10.94 -4.94
C ALA A 10 -16.59 11.15 -3.43
N LEU A 11 -15.56 10.56 -2.82
CA LEU A 11 -15.18 10.84 -1.42
C LEU A 11 -14.65 12.26 -1.28
N ASN A 12 -13.91 12.77 -2.28
CA ASN A 12 -13.37 14.11 -2.33
C ASN A 12 -14.45 15.17 -2.48
N GLU A 13 -15.42 14.98 -3.36
CA GLU A 13 -16.53 15.94 -3.52
C GLU A 13 -17.37 16.02 -2.24
N ALA A 14 -17.75 14.88 -1.65
CA ALA A 14 -18.50 14.86 -0.40
C ALA A 14 -17.69 15.35 0.82
N VAL A 15 -16.38 15.03 0.88
CA VAL A 15 -15.51 15.41 2.00
C VAL A 15 -14.96 16.83 1.84
N SER A 16 -14.70 17.30 0.61
CA SER A 16 -14.10 18.62 0.41
C SER A 16 -15.07 19.77 0.68
N GLU A 17 -16.35 19.66 0.33
CA GLU A 17 -17.33 20.74 0.53
C GLU A 17 -17.92 20.76 1.93
N GLU A 18 -18.26 19.60 2.52
CA GLU A 18 -18.90 19.54 3.84
C GLU A 18 -17.92 19.46 5.00
N ILE A 19 -16.78 18.81 4.84
CA ILE A 19 -15.85 18.47 5.93
C ILE A 19 -14.64 19.40 5.98
N ASN A 20 -14.22 19.98 4.85
CA ASN A 20 -13.07 20.90 4.79
C ASN A 20 -13.12 22.07 5.80
N PRO A 21 -14.28 22.68 6.11
CA PRO A 21 -14.37 23.72 7.15
C PRO A 21 -13.98 23.24 8.55
N PHE A 22 -14.10 21.95 8.84
CA PHE A 22 -13.79 21.36 10.14
C PHE A 22 -12.33 21.00 10.33
N PHE A 23 -11.55 20.95 9.25
CA PHE A 23 -10.13 20.66 9.35
C PHE A 23 -9.30 21.90 9.65
N ARG A 24 -8.31 21.70 10.52
CA ARG A 24 -7.21 22.63 10.75
C ARG A 24 -6.32 22.72 9.50
N PRO A 25 -5.41 23.73 9.41
CA PRO A 25 -4.64 23.98 8.19
C PRO A 25 -3.84 22.79 7.65
N LEU A 26 -3.29 21.97 8.53
CA LEU A 26 -2.47 20.81 8.17
C LEU A 26 -3.23 19.51 8.39
N ILE A 27 -3.12 18.58 7.44
CA ILE A 27 -3.77 17.27 7.50
C ILE A 27 -2.78 16.14 7.27
N THR A 28 -3.09 14.99 7.86
CA THR A 28 -2.46 13.69 7.60
C THR A 28 -3.56 12.66 7.40
N ALA A 29 -3.48 11.87 6.35
CA ALA A 29 -4.38 10.76 6.10
C ALA A 29 -3.73 9.43 6.48
N ILE A 30 -4.55 8.49 6.95
CA ILE A 30 -4.15 7.14 7.33
C ILE A 30 -5.16 6.18 6.74
N PHE A 31 -4.69 5.11 6.12
CA PHE A 31 -5.49 3.92 5.89
C PHE A 31 -5.07 2.87 6.92
N ALA A 32 -6.05 2.37 7.67
CA ALA A 32 -5.84 1.36 8.71
C ALA A 32 -6.78 0.17 8.46
N GLU A 33 -6.20 -1.01 8.27
CA GLU A 33 -6.93 -2.27 8.06
C GLU A 33 -7.03 -3.01 9.40
N ALA A 34 -8.19 -3.61 9.66
CA ALA A 34 -8.43 -4.46 10.81
C ALA A 34 -9.01 -5.79 10.35
N GLU A 35 -8.91 -6.82 11.20
CA GLU A 35 -9.56 -8.10 10.96
C GLU A 35 -11.08 -7.93 10.75
N PRO A 36 -11.73 -8.76 9.93
CA PRO A 36 -13.13 -8.56 9.54
C PRO A 36 -14.10 -8.37 10.71
N GLY A 37 -13.98 -9.16 11.76
CA GLY A 37 -14.84 -9.05 12.95
C GLY A 37 -14.63 -7.75 13.75
N ASP A 38 -13.40 -7.28 13.83
CA ASP A 38 -13.06 -6.01 14.46
C ASP A 38 -13.45 -4.82 13.60
N ALA A 39 -13.35 -4.95 12.27
CA ALA A 39 -13.79 -3.94 11.31
C ALA A 39 -15.31 -3.70 11.40
N GLU A 40 -16.13 -4.75 11.50
CA GLU A 40 -17.58 -4.61 11.68
C GLU A 40 -17.95 -3.96 13.02
N ARG A 41 -17.21 -4.29 14.09
CA ARG A 41 -17.40 -3.66 15.41
C ARG A 41 -17.04 -2.17 15.36
N ALA A 42 -15.91 -1.82 14.76
CA ALA A 42 -15.48 -0.45 14.62
C ALA A 42 -16.48 0.37 13.79
N GLU A 43 -17.01 -0.19 12.70
CA GLU A 43 -18.02 0.46 11.88
C GLU A 43 -19.30 0.79 12.68
N ARG A 44 -19.80 -0.13 13.50
CA ARG A 44 -20.94 0.14 14.40
C ARG A 44 -20.65 1.28 15.36
N LEU A 45 -19.45 1.34 15.96
CA LEU A 45 -19.03 2.41 16.84
C LEU A 45 -18.93 3.77 16.12
N ILE A 46 -18.46 3.77 14.87
CA ILE A 46 -18.40 4.97 14.04
C ILE A 46 -19.81 5.46 13.68
N GLN A 47 -20.72 4.55 13.34
CA GLN A 47 -22.11 4.89 12.99
C GLN A 47 -22.92 5.39 14.19
N SER A 48 -22.67 4.88 15.39
CA SER A 48 -23.34 5.31 16.63
C SER A 48 -22.76 6.59 17.21
N GLY A 49 -21.57 7.00 16.78
CA GLY A 49 -20.88 8.21 17.24
C GLY A 49 -20.77 9.27 16.14
N SER A 50 -20.07 10.35 16.44
CA SER A 50 -19.73 11.36 15.43
C SER A 50 -18.55 10.88 14.59
N ARG A 51 -18.67 10.95 13.26
CA ARG A 51 -17.54 10.74 12.32
C ARG A 51 -16.49 11.84 12.43
N LEU A 52 -16.84 12.96 13.05
CA LEU A 52 -15.99 14.13 13.28
C LEU A 52 -15.74 14.28 14.77
N ARG A 53 -14.47 14.22 15.19
CA ARG A 53 -14.04 14.42 16.58
C ARG A 53 -12.79 15.29 16.59
N SER A 54 -12.83 16.42 17.30
CA SER A 54 -11.63 17.24 17.63
C SER A 54 -10.58 17.36 16.51
N GLY A 55 -11.03 17.65 15.26
CA GLY A 55 -10.12 17.75 14.10
C GLY A 55 -9.73 16.41 13.48
N ALA A 56 -10.44 15.33 13.79
CA ALA A 56 -10.29 14.02 13.16
C ALA A 56 -11.59 13.60 12.45
N PHE A 57 -11.45 12.99 11.29
CA PHE A 57 -12.52 12.34 10.53
C PHE A 57 -12.19 10.88 10.33
N ILE A 58 -13.18 9.99 10.44
CA ILE A 58 -13.03 8.56 10.16
C ILE A 58 -14.19 8.04 9.34
N THR A 59 -13.89 7.23 8.34
CA THR A 59 -14.89 6.53 7.54
C THR A 59 -14.36 5.16 7.09
N ARG A 60 -15.27 4.22 6.85
CA ARG A 60 -14.90 2.92 6.27
C ARG A 60 -14.69 3.05 4.77
N TYR A 61 -13.64 2.40 4.28
CA TYR A 61 -13.34 2.23 2.87
C TYR A 61 -12.96 0.76 2.63
N ARG A 62 -13.88 -0.03 2.09
CA ARG A 62 -13.73 -1.48 1.87
C ARG A 62 -13.32 -2.20 3.16
N GLU A 63 -12.15 -2.89 3.14
CA GLU A 63 -11.55 -3.60 4.26
C GLU A 63 -10.80 -2.70 5.26
N ALA A 64 -10.60 -1.43 4.92
CA ALA A 64 -9.86 -0.49 5.74
C ALA A 64 -10.71 0.70 6.23
N PHE A 65 -10.14 1.49 7.11
CA PHE A 65 -10.67 2.78 7.54
C PHE A 65 -9.77 3.89 7.02
N LEU A 66 -10.36 4.90 6.39
CA LEU A 66 -9.71 6.18 6.15
C LEU A 66 -9.88 7.04 7.39
N ILE A 67 -8.77 7.43 7.97
CA ILE A 67 -8.69 8.38 9.08
C ILE A 67 -7.98 9.62 8.56
N VAL A 68 -8.55 10.80 8.75
CA VAL A 68 -7.91 12.07 8.46
C VAL A 68 -7.78 12.85 9.76
N LEU A 69 -6.55 13.15 10.13
CA LEU A 69 -6.23 13.97 11.30
C LEU A 69 -5.82 15.37 10.85
N SER A 70 -6.21 16.39 11.61
CA SER A 70 -5.82 17.76 11.30
C SER A 70 -5.16 18.47 12.49
N GLN A 71 -4.17 19.31 12.21
CA GLN A 71 -3.34 20.01 13.18
C GLN A 71 -3.13 21.47 12.76
N ASP A 72 -2.86 22.34 13.73
CA ASP A 72 -2.49 23.73 13.45
C ASP A 72 -1.00 23.82 13.06
N GLU A 73 -0.15 23.01 13.70
CA GLU A 73 1.30 22.96 13.51
C GLU A 73 1.79 21.52 13.35
N LYS A 74 2.95 21.34 12.73
CA LYS A 74 3.61 20.02 12.61
C LYS A 74 4.09 19.57 13.99
N SER A 75 3.46 18.53 14.53
CA SER A 75 3.80 17.96 15.82
C SER A 75 3.64 16.44 15.81
N ASP A 76 4.73 15.72 15.96
CA ASP A 76 4.70 14.25 16.02
C ASP A 76 3.97 13.74 17.27
N SER A 77 4.11 14.42 18.40
CA SER A 77 3.44 14.03 19.64
C SER A 77 1.92 14.30 19.56
N GLY A 78 1.52 15.42 18.95
CA GLY A 78 0.12 15.75 18.71
C GLY A 78 -0.55 14.78 17.75
N PHE A 79 0.14 14.39 16.67
CA PHE A 79 -0.31 13.38 15.72
C PHE A 79 -0.53 12.03 16.40
N SER A 80 0.46 11.54 17.15
CA SER A 80 0.38 10.24 17.83
C SER A 80 -0.77 10.20 18.84
N ALA A 81 -0.97 11.27 19.62
CA ALA A 81 -2.05 11.36 20.59
C ALA A 81 -3.42 11.33 19.91
N GLN A 82 -3.62 12.11 18.84
CA GLN A 82 -4.86 12.11 18.07
C GLN A 82 -5.16 10.76 17.44
N LEU A 83 -4.16 10.11 16.84
CA LEU A 83 -4.33 8.80 16.23
C LEU A 83 -4.76 7.77 17.28
N MET A 84 -4.10 7.73 18.43
CA MET A 84 -4.46 6.82 19.52
C MET A 84 -5.86 7.07 20.05
N ASP A 85 -6.29 8.32 20.18
CA ASP A 85 -7.65 8.67 20.59
C ASP A 85 -8.70 8.16 19.61
N VAL A 86 -8.47 8.34 18.30
CA VAL A 86 -9.36 7.83 17.25
C VAL A 86 -9.42 6.32 17.26
N LEU A 87 -8.27 5.61 17.27
CA LEU A 87 -8.22 4.15 17.29
C LEU A 87 -8.90 3.58 18.53
N THR A 88 -8.67 4.18 19.70
CA THR A 88 -9.32 3.77 20.96
C THR A 88 -10.82 3.96 20.88
N SER A 89 -11.29 5.11 20.40
CA SER A 89 -12.71 5.42 20.31
C SER A 89 -13.48 4.50 19.36
N CYS A 90 -12.80 3.91 18.38
CA CYS A 90 -13.35 2.96 17.43
C CYS A 90 -13.08 1.50 17.82
N GLY A 91 -12.40 1.25 18.93
CA GLY A 91 -12.05 -0.10 19.38
C GLY A 91 -11.01 -0.78 18.48
N LEU A 92 -10.18 -0.01 17.78
CA LEU A 92 -9.16 -0.48 16.86
C LEU A 92 -7.74 -0.47 17.46
N THR A 93 -7.56 -0.03 18.70
CA THR A 93 -6.26 -0.11 19.40
C THR A 93 -5.79 -1.56 19.42
N ASP A 94 -4.60 -1.87 19.08
CA ASP A 94 -4.02 -3.23 19.01
C ASP A 94 -4.70 -4.21 18.02
N ARG A 95 -5.61 -3.72 17.16
CA ARG A 95 -6.37 -4.54 16.21
C ARG A 95 -6.11 -4.19 14.75
N VAL A 96 -5.22 -3.27 14.52
CA VAL A 96 -4.80 -2.88 13.17
C VAL A 96 -3.80 -3.89 12.64
N VAL A 97 -4.13 -4.49 11.49
CA VAL A 97 -3.29 -5.49 10.80
C VAL A 97 -2.23 -4.79 9.96
N SER A 98 -2.64 -3.75 9.24
CA SER A 98 -1.72 -2.93 8.44
C SER A 98 -2.18 -1.48 8.38
N MET A 99 -1.21 -0.57 8.32
CA MET A 99 -1.45 0.86 8.31
C MET A 99 -0.50 1.59 7.34
N GLY A 100 -1.07 2.49 6.54
CA GLY A 100 -0.31 3.39 5.68
C GLY A 100 -0.58 4.84 6.04
N ILE A 101 0.48 5.62 6.26
CA ILE A 101 0.42 7.00 6.74
C ILE A 101 1.03 7.92 5.68
N SER A 102 0.28 8.98 5.30
CA SER A 102 0.73 10.00 4.35
C SER A 102 1.81 10.92 4.93
N GLY A 103 2.32 11.83 4.10
CA GLY A 103 2.98 13.05 4.57
C GLY A 103 1.97 14.00 5.21
N ILE A 104 2.50 15.06 5.86
CA ILE A 104 1.71 16.18 6.40
C ILE A 104 1.61 17.24 5.31
N HIS A 105 0.40 17.58 4.92
CA HIS A 105 0.10 18.55 3.86
C HIS A 105 -0.88 19.60 4.32
N GLU A 106 -0.97 20.70 3.57
CA GLU A 106 -2.07 21.63 3.72
C GLU A 106 -3.40 20.96 3.32
N LYS A 107 -4.49 21.35 3.97
CA LYS A 107 -5.82 20.78 3.71
C LYS A 107 -6.29 20.96 2.26
N SER A 108 -5.75 21.95 1.54
CA SER A 108 -5.95 22.16 0.10
C SER A 108 -5.42 21.03 -0.77
N ALA A 109 -4.48 20.23 -0.24
CA ALA A 109 -3.90 19.05 -0.90
C ALA A 109 -4.55 17.72 -0.44
N PHE A 110 -5.85 17.75 -0.09
CA PHE A 110 -6.58 16.61 0.46
C PHE A 110 -6.43 15.35 -0.41
N ASP A 111 -6.69 15.46 -1.71
CA ASP A 111 -6.59 14.34 -2.67
C ASP A 111 -5.22 13.67 -2.66
N ARG A 112 -4.19 14.50 -2.67
CA ARG A 112 -2.81 14.02 -2.62
C ARG A 112 -2.56 13.28 -1.31
N THR A 113 -3.01 13.84 -0.20
CA THR A 113 -2.81 13.29 1.15
C THR A 113 -3.47 11.92 1.28
N VAL A 114 -4.72 11.78 0.83
CA VAL A 114 -5.46 10.51 0.83
C VAL A 114 -4.80 9.48 -0.10
N ARG A 115 -4.36 9.90 -1.29
CA ARG A 115 -3.69 9.02 -2.24
C ARG A 115 -2.35 8.50 -1.72
N GLU A 116 -1.56 9.35 -1.07
CA GLU A 116 -0.31 8.96 -0.41
C GLU A 116 -0.57 7.89 0.66
N ALA A 117 -1.55 8.09 1.54
CA ALA A 117 -1.90 7.13 2.58
C ALA A 117 -2.37 5.79 2.00
N PHE A 118 -3.23 5.84 0.97
CA PHE A 118 -3.75 4.65 0.30
C PHE A 118 -2.62 3.78 -0.28
N TRP A 119 -1.75 4.36 -1.08
CA TRP A 119 -0.66 3.60 -1.69
C TRP A 119 0.38 3.15 -0.67
N THR A 120 0.57 3.92 0.40
CA THR A 120 1.44 3.51 1.52
C THR A 120 0.87 2.28 2.23
N TRP A 121 -0.43 2.26 2.47
CA TRP A 121 -1.12 1.09 3.04
C TRP A 121 -1.03 -0.14 2.11
N LYS A 122 -1.28 0.04 0.80
CA LYS A 122 -1.11 -1.03 -0.18
C LYS A 122 0.32 -1.60 -0.18
N THR A 123 1.32 -0.74 -0.09
CA THR A 123 2.73 -1.16 0.00
C THR A 123 3.02 -1.88 1.32
N ALA A 124 2.46 -1.41 2.44
CA ALA A 124 2.60 -2.09 3.73
C ALA A 124 2.05 -3.53 3.68
N LYS A 125 0.90 -3.74 3.05
CA LYS A 125 0.32 -5.08 2.84
C LYS A 125 1.23 -5.97 2.00
N ILE A 126 1.73 -5.47 0.86
CA ILE A 126 2.65 -6.20 -0.01
C ILE A 126 3.92 -6.64 0.73
N GLU A 127 4.50 -5.73 1.52
CA GLU A 127 5.74 -5.99 2.26
C GLU A 127 5.51 -6.68 3.62
N LYS A 128 4.24 -6.93 3.98
CA LYS A 128 3.83 -7.56 5.24
C LYS A 128 4.29 -6.77 6.47
N GLU A 129 4.22 -5.44 6.38
CA GLU A 129 4.53 -4.51 7.46
C GLU A 129 3.26 -4.02 8.15
N ASN A 130 3.29 -3.91 9.47
CA ASN A 130 2.12 -3.45 10.22
C ASN A 130 1.90 -1.94 10.06
N VAL A 131 2.97 -1.16 9.95
CA VAL A 131 2.91 0.31 9.80
C VAL A 131 3.96 0.77 8.81
N LYS A 132 3.56 1.61 7.86
CA LYS A 132 4.46 2.23 6.89
C LYS A 132 4.15 3.71 6.72
N PHE A 133 5.19 4.51 6.58
CA PHE A 133 5.06 5.95 6.30
C PHE A 133 5.40 6.25 4.84
N TYR A 134 4.69 7.20 4.24
CA TYR A 134 4.94 7.64 2.87
C TYR A 134 6.39 8.06 2.63
N LYS A 135 7.04 8.69 3.63
CA LYS A 135 8.44 9.08 3.52
C LYS A 135 9.39 7.90 3.25
N ASP A 136 9.04 6.70 3.74
CA ASP A 136 9.87 5.49 3.71
C ASP A 136 9.58 4.58 2.49
N LEU A 137 8.71 4.98 1.57
CA LEU A 137 8.35 4.18 0.40
C LEU A 137 9.49 3.98 -0.63
N GLY A 138 10.54 4.81 -0.58
CA GLY A 138 11.67 4.67 -1.51
C GLY A 138 11.23 4.71 -2.98
N ILE A 139 11.63 3.71 -3.76
CA ILE A 139 11.32 3.61 -5.20
C ILE A 139 9.82 3.53 -5.50
N TYR A 140 9.02 3.04 -4.56
CA TYR A 140 7.56 2.99 -4.75
C TYR A 140 6.94 4.37 -5.02
N LYS A 141 7.51 5.46 -4.49
CA LYS A 141 7.02 6.82 -4.79
C LYS A 141 7.05 7.12 -6.29
N LEU A 142 8.12 6.71 -6.97
CA LEU A 142 8.25 6.87 -8.41
C LEU A 142 7.26 5.97 -9.16
N ILE A 143 7.17 4.71 -8.78
CA ILE A 143 6.23 3.75 -9.39
C ILE A 143 4.80 4.25 -9.23
N ILE A 144 4.39 4.64 -8.03
CA ILE A 144 3.03 5.10 -7.71
C ILE A 144 2.65 6.36 -8.51
N SER A 145 3.57 7.30 -8.71
CA SER A 145 3.30 8.51 -9.49
C SER A 145 2.97 8.22 -10.96
N HIS A 146 3.37 7.05 -11.47
CA HIS A 146 3.17 6.62 -12.86
C HIS A 146 2.37 5.32 -12.98
N ILE A 147 1.80 4.82 -11.89
CA ILE A 147 1.16 3.48 -11.83
C ILE A 147 0.04 3.29 -12.86
N ASN A 148 -0.66 4.36 -13.22
CA ASN A 148 -1.75 4.34 -14.20
C ASN A 148 -1.28 4.69 -15.62
N SER A 149 0.01 4.93 -15.86
CA SER A 149 0.51 5.19 -17.20
C SER A 149 0.57 3.92 -18.04
N GLU A 150 0.30 4.04 -19.32
CA GLU A 150 0.41 2.95 -20.29
C GLU A 150 1.82 2.37 -20.31
N SER A 151 2.85 3.24 -20.34
CA SER A 151 4.25 2.83 -20.32
C SER A 151 4.65 1.98 -19.10
N THR A 152 4.06 2.24 -17.92
CA THR A 152 4.31 1.40 -16.73
C THR A 152 3.70 0.02 -16.90
N SER A 153 2.48 -0.04 -17.45
CA SER A 153 1.79 -1.32 -17.70
C SER A 153 2.47 -2.11 -18.82
N GLU A 154 2.89 -1.44 -19.89
CA GLU A 154 3.65 -2.03 -20.98
C GLU A 154 4.96 -2.62 -20.47
N TYR A 155 5.79 -1.84 -19.78
CA TYR A 155 7.04 -2.33 -19.21
C TYR A 155 6.86 -3.60 -18.36
N MET A 156 5.89 -3.59 -17.44
CA MET A 156 5.62 -4.76 -16.60
C MET A 156 5.15 -5.96 -17.42
N ASN A 157 4.22 -5.74 -18.36
CA ASN A 157 3.69 -6.82 -19.18
C ASN A 157 4.78 -7.41 -20.08
N ASP A 158 5.54 -6.58 -20.78
CA ASP A 158 6.60 -7.02 -21.70
C ASP A 158 7.67 -7.82 -20.95
N TYR A 159 8.08 -7.34 -19.79
CA TYR A 159 9.10 -8.01 -18.99
C TYR A 159 8.61 -9.34 -18.40
N LEU A 160 7.36 -9.44 -17.94
CA LEU A 160 6.81 -10.64 -17.31
C LEU A 160 6.05 -11.55 -18.27
N LEU A 161 5.86 -11.15 -19.53
CA LEU A 161 5.10 -11.93 -20.53
C LEU A 161 5.56 -13.40 -20.65
N PRO A 162 6.87 -13.71 -20.70
CA PRO A 162 7.32 -15.09 -20.81
C PRO A 162 6.84 -15.99 -19.66
N LEU A 163 6.66 -15.42 -18.45
CA LEU A 163 6.14 -16.17 -17.31
C LEU A 163 4.62 -16.34 -17.40
N PHE A 164 3.90 -15.32 -17.87
CA PHE A 164 2.45 -15.38 -17.99
C PHE A 164 1.99 -16.38 -19.06
N GLU A 165 2.76 -16.52 -20.15
CA GLU A 165 2.47 -17.46 -21.23
C GLU A 165 2.71 -18.91 -20.82
N GLU A 166 3.75 -19.19 -20.01
CA GLU A 166 4.12 -20.56 -19.65
C GLU A 166 3.34 -21.10 -18.45
N GLU A 167 3.22 -20.32 -17.38
CA GLU A 167 2.68 -20.77 -16.09
C GLU A 167 1.39 -20.02 -15.68
N GLY A 168 1.01 -19.01 -16.44
CA GLY A 168 -0.05 -18.08 -16.04
C GLY A 168 0.36 -17.17 -14.87
N ARG A 169 -0.59 -16.34 -14.43
CA ARG A 169 -0.36 -15.33 -13.38
C ARG A 169 -0.27 -15.90 -11.95
N GLU A 170 -0.43 -17.19 -11.79
CA GLU A 170 -0.33 -17.89 -10.50
C GLU A 170 0.80 -18.92 -10.45
N GLY A 171 1.68 -18.91 -11.45
CA GLY A 171 2.79 -19.83 -11.60
C GLY A 171 3.81 -19.79 -10.46
N GLU A 172 4.54 -20.91 -10.30
CA GLU A 172 5.54 -21.03 -9.24
C GLU A 172 6.75 -20.11 -9.43
N LEU A 173 7.15 -19.86 -10.69
CA LEU A 173 8.25 -18.94 -10.97
C LEU A 173 7.87 -17.51 -10.62
N LEU A 174 6.64 -17.07 -10.92
CA LEU A 174 6.17 -15.73 -10.55
C LEU A 174 6.08 -15.57 -9.03
N LYS A 175 5.57 -16.57 -8.31
CA LYS A 175 5.57 -16.57 -6.83
C LYS A 175 6.99 -16.50 -6.27
N THR A 176 7.92 -17.23 -6.88
CA THR A 176 9.32 -17.19 -6.47
C THR A 176 9.94 -15.81 -6.73
N ALA A 177 9.67 -15.21 -7.89
CA ALA A 177 10.13 -13.87 -8.23
C ALA A 177 9.60 -12.82 -7.24
N ALA A 178 8.31 -12.89 -6.89
CA ALA A 178 7.71 -11.98 -5.92
C ALA A 178 8.37 -12.08 -4.54
N GLU A 179 8.47 -13.29 -3.97
CA GLU A 179 9.10 -13.46 -2.65
C GLU A 179 10.60 -13.16 -2.67
N TYR A 180 11.31 -13.42 -3.79
CA TYR A 180 12.72 -13.06 -3.95
C TYR A 180 12.93 -11.54 -3.94
N VAL A 181 12.10 -10.80 -4.66
CA VAL A 181 12.13 -9.32 -4.65
C VAL A 181 11.78 -8.77 -3.27
N LEU A 182 10.74 -9.29 -2.62
CA LEU A 182 10.31 -8.88 -1.28
C LEU A 182 11.36 -9.25 -0.19
N ALA A 183 12.18 -10.26 -0.44
CA ALA A 183 13.30 -10.63 0.42
C ALA A 183 14.58 -9.83 0.13
N GLY A 184 14.54 -8.84 -0.78
CA GLY A 184 15.69 -8.03 -1.17
C GLY A 184 16.78 -8.82 -1.91
N GLY A 185 16.42 -9.88 -2.63
CA GLY A 185 17.36 -10.76 -3.33
C GLY A 185 17.99 -11.86 -2.45
N ASP A 186 17.55 -12.02 -1.21
CA ASP A 186 18.07 -13.03 -0.29
C ASP A 186 17.45 -14.40 -0.54
N ILE A 187 18.26 -15.33 -1.08
CA ILE A 187 17.86 -16.71 -1.36
C ILE A 187 17.43 -17.46 -0.08
N GLY A 188 18.08 -17.19 1.04
CA GLY A 188 17.77 -17.86 2.30
C GLY A 188 16.39 -17.49 2.81
N LYS A 189 16.12 -16.19 2.90
CA LYS A 189 14.80 -15.66 3.29
C LYS A 189 13.71 -16.09 2.30
N THR A 190 14.00 -16.11 1.00
CA THR A 190 13.06 -16.59 -0.02
C THR A 190 12.71 -18.06 0.19
N ALA A 191 13.71 -18.90 0.47
CA ALA A 191 13.54 -20.31 0.73
C ALA A 191 12.66 -20.56 1.99
N GLU A 192 12.90 -19.81 3.06
CA GLU A 192 12.09 -19.86 4.28
C GLU A 192 10.63 -19.48 4.01
N ARG A 193 10.38 -18.37 3.31
CA ARG A 193 9.04 -17.88 2.99
C ARG A 193 8.24 -18.83 2.09
N LEU A 194 8.94 -19.53 1.16
CA LEU A 194 8.31 -20.46 0.23
C LEU A 194 8.34 -21.92 0.73
N PHE A 195 8.87 -22.18 1.92
CA PHE A 195 9.03 -23.51 2.48
C PHE A 195 9.78 -24.47 1.53
N CYS A 196 10.82 -23.96 0.87
CA CYS A 196 11.63 -24.68 -0.12
C CYS A 196 13.11 -24.78 0.30
N HIS A 197 13.84 -25.72 -0.28
CA HIS A 197 15.29 -25.77 -0.10
C HIS A 197 15.97 -24.63 -0.88
N LYS A 198 17.07 -24.08 -0.35
CA LYS A 198 17.84 -22.98 -1.02
C LYS A 198 18.27 -23.33 -2.45
N ASN A 199 18.61 -24.59 -2.71
CA ASN A 199 19.00 -25.02 -4.07
C ASN A 199 17.82 -24.96 -5.05
N THR A 200 16.59 -25.24 -4.59
CA THR A 200 15.38 -25.09 -5.41
C THR A 200 15.17 -23.61 -5.78
N ILE A 201 15.38 -22.71 -4.84
CA ILE A 201 15.28 -21.27 -5.10
C ILE A 201 16.37 -20.82 -6.07
N ARG A 202 17.64 -21.22 -5.87
CA ARG A 202 18.71 -20.90 -6.83
C ARG A 202 18.37 -21.36 -8.25
N TYR A 203 17.90 -22.59 -8.38
CA TYR A 203 17.48 -23.14 -9.69
C TYR A 203 16.35 -22.28 -10.31
N ARG A 204 15.32 -21.96 -9.53
CA ARG A 204 14.21 -21.13 -10.04
C ARG A 204 14.65 -19.72 -10.42
N ILE A 205 15.55 -19.10 -9.66
CA ILE A 205 16.10 -17.76 -10.00
C ILE A 205 16.95 -17.83 -11.27
N SER A 206 17.80 -18.86 -11.43
CA SER A 206 18.54 -19.07 -12.68
C SER A 206 17.62 -19.25 -13.88
N LYS A 207 16.53 -20.02 -13.71
CA LYS A 207 15.51 -20.20 -14.76
C LYS A 207 14.76 -18.90 -15.06
N LEU A 208 14.48 -18.07 -14.04
CA LEU A 208 13.88 -16.75 -14.23
C LEU A 208 14.80 -15.84 -15.05
N GLN A 209 16.09 -15.79 -14.72
CA GLN A 209 17.05 -14.97 -15.46
C GLN A 209 17.20 -15.42 -16.91
N GLU A 210 17.31 -16.73 -17.15
CA GLU A 210 17.39 -17.31 -18.50
C GLU A 210 16.18 -16.93 -19.37
N LYS A 211 14.99 -16.85 -18.77
CA LYS A 211 13.73 -16.54 -19.48
C LYS A 211 13.48 -15.06 -19.69
N LEU A 212 13.76 -14.24 -18.69
CA LEU A 212 13.35 -12.84 -18.67
C LEU A 212 14.46 -11.90 -19.15
N ASP A 213 15.72 -12.23 -18.87
CA ASP A 213 16.84 -11.31 -19.13
C ASP A 213 18.17 -12.09 -19.24
N PRO A 214 18.33 -12.95 -20.27
CA PRO A 214 19.46 -13.88 -20.39
C PRO A 214 20.81 -13.18 -20.55
N GLU A 215 20.82 -11.95 -21.09
CA GLU A 215 22.03 -11.17 -21.34
C GLU A 215 22.42 -10.28 -20.15
N ALA A 216 21.54 -10.12 -19.14
CA ALA A 216 21.82 -9.29 -17.98
C ALA A 216 22.79 -9.95 -17.01
N ASP A 217 23.65 -9.16 -16.38
CA ASP A 217 24.33 -9.61 -15.19
C ASP A 217 23.34 -9.72 -14.00
N GLU A 218 23.79 -10.37 -12.92
CA GLU A 218 22.93 -10.63 -11.75
C GLU A 218 22.34 -9.36 -11.14
N LYS A 219 23.06 -8.23 -11.18
CA LYS A 219 22.61 -6.95 -10.62
C LYS A 219 21.56 -6.29 -11.52
N ALA A 220 21.81 -6.25 -12.82
CA ALA A 220 20.89 -5.72 -13.80
C ALA A 220 19.58 -6.52 -13.81
N PHE A 221 19.69 -7.86 -13.82
CA PHE A 221 18.53 -8.76 -13.71
C PHE A 221 17.70 -8.46 -12.45
N PHE A 222 18.33 -8.40 -11.26
CA PHE A 222 17.62 -8.13 -10.01
C PHE A 222 16.94 -6.77 -10.03
N LEU A 223 17.56 -5.74 -10.61
CA LEU A 223 16.99 -4.40 -10.74
C LEU A 223 15.72 -4.42 -11.61
N ASN A 224 15.80 -5.00 -12.81
CA ASN A 224 14.68 -5.09 -13.75
C ASN A 224 13.55 -5.94 -13.17
N LEU A 225 13.86 -7.11 -12.62
CA LEU A 225 12.89 -7.97 -11.96
C LEU A 225 12.21 -7.25 -10.80
N SER A 226 12.97 -6.52 -9.98
CA SER A 226 12.40 -5.77 -8.83
C SER A 226 11.43 -4.69 -9.29
N ALA A 227 11.73 -3.96 -10.34
CA ALA A 227 10.83 -2.95 -10.88
C ALA A 227 9.52 -3.59 -11.40
N ALA A 228 9.64 -4.61 -12.26
CA ALA A 228 8.47 -5.29 -12.86
C ALA A 228 7.58 -5.95 -11.79
N ILE A 229 8.16 -6.65 -10.83
CA ILE A 229 7.42 -7.33 -9.75
C ILE A 229 6.75 -6.31 -8.81
N LYS A 230 7.41 -5.20 -8.45
CA LYS A 230 6.80 -4.17 -7.61
C LYS A 230 5.58 -3.53 -8.30
N ILE A 231 5.66 -3.25 -9.59
CA ILE A 231 4.53 -2.77 -10.40
C ILE A 231 3.42 -3.82 -10.41
N TYR A 232 3.76 -5.08 -10.72
CA TYR A 232 2.83 -6.19 -10.76
C TYR A 232 2.07 -6.35 -9.44
N LEU A 233 2.77 -6.35 -8.31
CA LEU A 233 2.16 -6.50 -6.99
C LEU A 233 1.22 -5.33 -6.65
N LEU A 234 1.62 -4.08 -6.93
CA LEU A 234 0.76 -2.91 -6.72
C LEU A 234 -0.52 -2.96 -7.56
N LEU A 235 -0.44 -3.40 -8.82
CA LEU A 235 -1.59 -3.48 -9.73
C LEU A 235 -2.52 -4.65 -9.42
N ASN A 236 -2.00 -5.74 -8.85
CA ASN A 236 -2.73 -6.98 -8.62
C ASN A 236 -3.01 -7.26 -7.14
N GLU A 237 -2.55 -6.42 -6.21
CA GLU A 237 -2.96 -6.57 -4.82
C GLU A 237 -4.47 -6.46 -4.74
N LYS A 238 -5.08 -7.56 -4.32
CA LYS A 238 -6.50 -7.87 -4.49
C LYS A 238 -7.42 -6.71 -4.15
N LYS A 239 -8.22 -6.49 -5.13
CA LYS A 239 -9.47 -5.76 -5.22
C LYS A 239 -10.43 -6.12 -4.11
#